data_a3d4869b8faeed58595b5b24f4f6e433
#
_entry.id   a3d4869b8faeed58595b5b24f4f6e433
#
_cell.length_a   1.000
_cell.length_b   1.000
_cell.length_c   1.000
_cell.angle_alpha   90.00
_cell.angle_beta   90.00
_cell.angle_gamma   90.00
#
_symmetry.space_group_name_H-M   'P 1'
#
loop_
_entity.id
_entity.type
_entity.pdbx_description
1 polymer ?
#
loop_
_entity_poly.entity_id
_entity_poly.type
_entity_poly.pdbx_seq_one_letter_code
_entity_poly.pdbx_strand_id
1 'polypeptide(L)'
;TNIMAGSDLGLGVKVDSNTQLGLNVAYFVTDKWNVELLAATPFSHDINFGASDPLGTGDQVGKTKHLPPTITANYFFNDPSAKFQPYVGVGVNYTVFFDEEFTGANAEAGLTDLDLDSSFGLSAQVGADYDIGDGVGINASVRYINIETDATFNLGETAGTIDKVTIDPWVYTVSIAYKF
;
A
#
# COMPACT_ATOMS: atom_id res chain seq x y z
N THR A 1 -19.56 1.39 5.35
CA THR A 1 -18.71 2.48 5.89
C THR A 1 -19.62 3.54 6.50
N ASN A 2 -19.49 3.77 7.80
CA ASN A 2 -20.29 4.77 8.50
C ASN A 2 -19.57 6.11 8.45
N ILE A 3 -20.22 7.10 7.88
CA ILE A 3 -19.75 8.48 7.91
C ILE A 3 -20.68 9.28 8.80
N MET A 4 -20.18 9.78 9.92
CA MET A 4 -20.84 10.46 11.05
C MET A 4 -21.32 9.54 12.16
N ALA A 5 -21.11 9.96 13.41
CA ALA A 5 -21.60 9.28 14.59
C ALA A 5 -23.13 9.19 14.56
N GLY A 6 -23.66 7.99 14.31
CA GLY A 6 -25.07 7.67 14.39
C GLY A 6 -25.85 7.58 13.07
N SER A 7 -25.19 7.73 11.90
CA SER A 7 -25.87 7.58 10.61
C SER A 7 -25.00 6.78 9.64
N ASP A 8 -25.52 5.67 9.15
CA ASP A 8 -24.93 4.95 8.00
C ASP A 8 -25.46 5.60 6.72
N LEU A 9 -24.61 6.35 6.04
CA LEU A 9 -24.95 7.01 4.78
C LEU A 9 -24.68 6.12 3.55
N GLY A 10 -24.15 4.90 3.73
CA GLY A 10 -23.84 3.97 2.66
C GLY A 10 -22.75 4.48 1.71
N LEU A 11 -21.94 5.45 2.11
CA LEU A 11 -20.90 6.04 1.28
C LEU A 11 -19.62 5.20 1.37
N GLY A 12 -19.12 4.78 0.22
CA GLY A 12 -17.83 4.15 0.09
C GLY A 12 -16.79 5.14 -0.46
N VAL A 13 -15.51 4.88 -0.16
CA VAL A 13 -14.39 5.57 -0.78
C VAL A 13 -13.62 4.59 -1.67
N LYS A 14 -13.00 5.12 -2.74
CA LYS A 14 -12.11 4.38 -3.64
C LYS A 14 -10.75 5.06 -3.67
N VAL A 15 -9.72 4.26 -3.85
CA VAL A 15 -8.33 4.71 -3.95
C VAL A 15 -7.78 4.31 -5.31
N ASP A 16 -7.12 5.23 -6.00
CA ASP A 16 -6.56 5.03 -7.33
C ASP A 16 -5.19 4.33 -7.27
N SER A 17 -4.76 3.77 -8.42
CA SER A 17 -3.45 3.12 -8.56
C SER A 17 -2.33 4.15 -8.74
N ASN A 18 -1.11 3.82 -8.27
CA ASN A 18 0.07 4.65 -8.42
C ASN A 18 1.31 3.81 -8.76
N THR A 19 2.33 4.45 -9.35
CA THR A 19 3.62 3.82 -9.71
C THR A 19 4.75 4.53 -8.98
N GLN A 20 5.61 3.75 -8.30
CA GLN A 20 6.68 4.28 -7.46
C GLN A 20 8.00 3.55 -7.67
N LEU A 21 9.11 4.22 -7.30
CA LEU A 21 10.41 3.58 -7.19
C LEU A 21 10.51 2.83 -5.86
N GLY A 22 10.90 1.55 -5.93
CA GLY A 22 11.12 0.70 -4.77
C GLY A 22 12.58 0.29 -4.64
N LEU A 23 13.01 0.08 -3.41
CA LEU A 23 14.27 -0.55 -3.05
C LEU A 23 13.97 -1.84 -2.27
N ASN A 24 14.48 -2.96 -2.78
CA ASN A 24 14.45 -4.23 -2.08
C ASN A 24 15.85 -4.56 -1.55
N VAL A 25 15.93 -4.90 -0.27
CA VAL A 25 17.13 -5.47 0.33
C VAL A 25 16.79 -6.85 0.84
N ALA A 26 17.48 -7.87 0.34
CA ALA A 26 17.23 -9.26 0.72
C ALA A 26 18.50 -9.91 1.28
N TYR A 27 18.34 -10.67 2.35
CA TYR A 27 19.39 -11.46 2.97
C TYR A 27 19.03 -12.94 2.96
N PHE A 28 19.86 -13.77 2.36
CA PHE A 28 19.69 -15.22 2.35
C PHE A 28 20.14 -15.81 3.68
N VAL A 29 19.17 -16.35 4.42
CA VAL A 29 19.38 -17.04 5.70
C VAL A 29 19.85 -18.49 5.46
N THR A 30 19.38 -19.09 4.37
CA THR A 30 19.79 -20.41 3.87
C THR A 30 19.82 -20.36 2.34
N ASP A 31 20.24 -21.45 1.70
CA ASP A 31 20.25 -21.57 0.24
C ASP A 31 18.85 -21.41 -0.40
N LYS A 32 17.78 -21.55 0.37
CA LYS A 32 16.39 -21.53 -0.13
C LYS A 32 15.50 -20.50 0.55
N TRP A 33 15.97 -19.87 1.60
CA TRP A 33 15.18 -18.88 2.33
C TRP A 33 15.92 -17.54 2.40
N ASN A 34 15.24 -16.48 2.03
CA ASN A 34 15.68 -15.14 2.34
C ASN A 34 14.65 -14.36 3.17
N VAL A 35 15.12 -13.28 3.79
CA VAL A 35 14.30 -12.23 4.37
C VAL A 35 14.52 -10.98 3.53
N GLU A 36 13.44 -10.42 3.03
CA GLU A 36 13.42 -9.24 2.16
C GLU A 36 12.76 -8.08 2.89
N LEU A 37 13.38 -6.91 2.83
CA LEU A 37 12.78 -5.64 3.21
C LEU A 37 12.48 -4.85 1.93
N LEU A 38 11.21 -4.59 1.68
CA LEU A 38 10.77 -3.64 0.66
C LEU A 38 10.58 -2.28 1.30
N ALA A 39 11.23 -1.26 0.74
CA ALA A 39 10.93 0.14 0.96
C ALA A 39 10.66 0.80 -0.39
N ALA A 40 9.65 1.65 -0.48
CA ALA A 40 9.33 2.39 -1.69
C ALA A 40 9.34 3.90 -1.39
N THR A 41 9.43 4.73 -2.42
CA THR A 41 9.07 6.14 -2.27
C THR A 41 7.59 6.25 -1.91
N PRO A 42 7.17 7.31 -1.19
CA PRO A 42 5.78 7.43 -0.78
C PRO A 42 4.80 7.31 -1.94
N PHE A 43 3.78 6.48 -1.76
CA PHE A 43 2.65 6.43 -2.68
C PHE A 43 1.72 7.61 -2.38
N SER A 44 1.28 8.30 -3.43
CA SER A 44 0.21 9.30 -3.33
C SER A 44 -1.05 8.74 -3.94
N HIS A 45 -2.14 8.82 -3.23
CA HIS A 45 -3.45 8.38 -3.71
C HIS A 45 -4.48 9.48 -3.59
N ASP A 46 -5.29 9.60 -4.64
CA ASP A 46 -6.51 10.37 -4.59
C ASP A 46 -7.62 9.51 -3.95
N ILE A 47 -8.32 10.09 -2.98
CA ILE A 47 -9.46 9.49 -2.32
C ILE A 47 -10.71 10.03 -3.01
N ASN A 48 -11.53 9.15 -3.59
CA ASN A 48 -12.73 9.50 -4.32
C ASN A 48 -13.99 8.96 -3.64
N PHE A 49 -15.14 9.60 -3.83
CA PHE A 49 -16.41 9.02 -3.43
C PHE A 49 -16.70 7.71 -4.19
N GLY A 50 -17.17 6.69 -3.47
CA GLY A 50 -17.36 5.36 -4.04
C GLY A 50 -18.64 5.18 -4.87
N ALA A 51 -19.68 5.98 -4.61
CA ALA A 51 -21.00 5.80 -5.23
C ALA A 51 -21.69 7.10 -5.62
N SER A 52 -21.57 8.18 -4.87
CA SER A 52 -22.18 9.48 -5.15
C SER A 52 -21.38 10.56 -4.41
N ASP A 53 -21.40 11.77 -4.96
CA ASP A 53 -20.89 12.96 -4.29
C ASP A 53 -22.03 13.60 -3.45
N PRO A 54 -22.07 13.38 -2.13
CA PRO A 54 -23.16 13.87 -1.28
C PRO A 54 -23.08 15.39 -1.01
N LEU A 55 -21.90 15.98 -1.25
CA LEU A 55 -21.64 17.40 -0.97
C LEU A 55 -21.67 18.25 -2.25
N GLY A 56 -21.72 17.63 -3.43
CA GLY A 56 -21.68 18.33 -4.72
C GLY A 56 -20.35 19.04 -4.98
N THR A 57 -19.27 18.54 -4.36
CA THR A 57 -17.93 19.13 -4.39
C THR A 57 -17.02 18.53 -5.46
N GLY A 58 -17.51 17.49 -6.15
CA GLY A 58 -16.78 16.70 -7.13
C GLY A 58 -16.37 15.33 -6.59
N ASP A 59 -15.98 14.42 -7.49
CA ASP A 59 -15.72 13.02 -7.12
C ASP A 59 -14.54 12.87 -6.14
N GLN A 60 -13.54 13.76 -6.20
CA GLN A 60 -12.35 13.66 -5.35
C GLN A 60 -12.59 14.29 -3.97
N VAL A 61 -12.44 13.46 -2.94
CA VAL A 61 -12.61 13.85 -1.54
C VAL A 61 -11.35 14.49 -0.98
N GLY A 62 -10.21 13.86 -1.22
CA GLY A 62 -8.93 14.25 -0.63
C GLY A 62 -7.75 13.54 -1.26
N LYS A 63 -6.59 13.72 -0.64
CA LYS A 63 -5.33 13.06 -0.98
C LYS A 63 -4.65 12.54 0.27
N THR A 64 -3.94 11.45 0.14
CA THR A 64 -3.06 10.92 1.19
C THR A 64 -1.77 10.41 0.59
N LYS A 65 -0.69 10.44 1.37
CA LYS A 65 0.54 9.74 1.07
C LYS A 65 0.76 8.65 2.10
N HIS A 66 1.32 7.52 1.66
CA HIS A 66 1.66 6.46 2.57
C HIS A 66 2.97 5.77 2.20
N LEU A 67 3.63 5.23 3.21
CA LEU A 67 4.82 4.39 3.11
C LEU A 67 4.47 3.02 3.67
N PRO A 68 4.47 1.95 2.86
CA PRO A 68 4.20 0.59 3.30
C PRO A 68 5.49 -0.26 3.39
N PRO A 69 6.45 -0.01 4.31
CA PRO A 69 7.56 -0.93 4.50
C PRO A 69 7.03 -2.33 4.79
N THR A 70 7.60 -3.31 4.09
CA THR A 70 7.15 -4.70 4.16
C THR A 70 8.34 -5.61 4.37
N ILE A 71 8.26 -6.49 5.38
CA ILE A 71 9.25 -7.53 5.64
C ILE A 71 8.63 -8.86 5.20
N THR A 72 9.33 -9.58 4.32
CA THR A 72 8.83 -10.82 3.71
C THR A 72 9.87 -11.93 3.84
N ALA A 73 9.45 -13.12 4.25
CA ALA A 73 10.25 -14.34 4.14
C ALA A 73 9.88 -15.05 2.83
N ASN A 74 10.86 -15.29 1.97
CA ASN A 74 10.67 -15.93 0.67
C ASN A 74 11.32 -17.30 0.64
N TYR A 75 10.63 -18.26 0.05
CA TYR A 75 11.12 -19.59 -0.23
C TYR A 75 11.36 -19.79 -1.73
N PHE A 76 12.58 -20.15 -2.10
CA PHE A 76 13.03 -20.42 -3.46
C PHE A 76 12.95 -21.91 -3.77
N PHE A 77 12.34 -22.27 -4.89
CA PHE A 77 12.06 -23.66 -5.23
C PHE A 77 13.25 -24.37 -5.88
N ASN A 78 14.01 -23.65 -6.71
CA ASN A 78 15.08 -24.24 -7.51
C ASN A 78 16.40 -24.34 -6.73
N ASP A 79 17.35 -25.05 -7.29
CA ASP A 79 18.72 -25.11 -6.80
C ASP A 79 19.38 -23.72 -6.87
N PRO A 80 20.20 -23.31 -5.87
CA PRO A 80 20.83 -21.99 -5.85
C PRO A 80 21.68 -21.66 -7.08
N SER A 81 22.15 -22.68 -7.80
CA SER A 81 22.93 -22.53 -9.03
C SER A 81 22.08 -22.34 -10.29
N ALA A 82 20.75 -22.54 -10.19
CA ALA A 82 19.87 -22.37 -11.33
C ALA A 82 19.71 -20.87 -11.67
N LYS A 83 19.74 -20.54 -12.96
CA LYS A 83 19.56 -19.16 -13.42
C LYS A 83 18.15 -18.61 -13.16
N PHE A 84 17.15 -19.47 -13.17
CA PHE A 84 15.77 -19.10 -12.92
C PHE A 84 15.37 -19.56 -11.53
N GLN A 85 14.97 -18.64 -10.69
CA GLN A 85 14.70 -18.82 -9.28
C GLN A 85 13.27 -18.36 -8.93
N PRO A 86 12.25 -19.20 -9.14
CA PRO A 86 10.90 -18.88 -8.71
C PRO A 86 10.78 -18.99 -7.19
N TYR A 87 9.97 -18.12 -6.60
CA TYR A 87 9.77 -18.09 -5.17
C TYR A 87 8.34 -17.71 -4.79
N VAL A 88 7.99 -18.03 -3.55
CA VAL A 88 6.79 -17.54 -2.86
C VAL A 88 7.20 -16.94 -1.54
N GLY A 89 6.46 -15.95 -1.08
CA GLY A 89 6.77 -15.29 0.17
C GLY A 89 5.53 -14.89 0.97
N VAL A 90 5.71 -14.82 2.27
CA VAL A 90 4.73 -14.28 3.22
C VAL A 90 5.42 -13.28 4.12
N GLY A 91 4.71 -12.24 4.51
CA GLY A 91 5.32 -11.15 5.26
C GLY A 91 4.32 -10.32 6.03
N VAL A 92 4.87 -9.31 6.69
CA VAL A 92 4.14 -8.31 7.45
C VAL A 92 4.42 -6.94 6.86
N ASN A 93 3.40 -6.12 6.84
CA ASN A 93 3.43 -4.74 6.39
C ASN A 93 3.08 -3.82 7.54
N TYR A 94 3.76 -2.69 7.64
CA TYR A 94 3.39 -1.59 8.52
C TYR A 94 3.28 -0.32 7.68
N THR A 95 2.05 0.14 7.43
CA THR A 95 1.81 1.33 6.62
C THR A 95 1.66 2.55 7.49
N VAL A 96 2.42 3.60 7.18
CA VAL A 96 2.28 4.92 7.80
C VAL A 96 1.68 5.86 6.77
N PHE A 97 0.62 6.57 7.16
CA PHE A 97 -0.02 7.60 6.38
C PHE A 97 0.50 8.97 6.81
N PHE A 98 0.50 9.93 5.89
CA PHE A 98 0.92 11.30 6.13
C PHE A 98 0.50 12.21 4.96
N ASP A 99 0.57 13.52 5.15
CA ASP A 99 0.13 14.52 4.17
C ASP A 99 -1.32 14.27 3.70
N GLU A 100 -2.20 13.97 4.66
CA GLU A 100 -3.63 13.82 4.43
C GLU A 100 -4.26 15.20 4.26
N GLU A 101 -4.88 15.44 3.11
CA GLU A 101 -5.51 16.71 2.80
C GLU A 101 -6.85 16.50 2.10
N PHE A 102 -7.88 17.26 2.49
CA PHE A 102 -9.09 17.39 1.69
C PHE A 102 -8.83 18.25 0.45
N THR A 103 -9.58 18.00 -0.63
CA THR A 103 -9.57 18.93 -1.77
C THR A 103 -10.11 20.29 -1.35
N GLY A 104 -9.69 21.36 -2.07
CA GLY A 104 -10.13 22.72 -1.74
C GLY A 104 -11.65 22.87 -1.65
N ALA A 105 -12.41 22.23 -2.53
CA ALA A 105 -13.87 22.25 -2.51
C ALA A 105 -14.46 21.58 -1.26
N ASN A 106 -13.87 20.46 -0.82
CA ASN A 106 -14.31 19.75 0.41
C ASN A 106 -13.88 20.53 1.67
N ALA A 107 -12.73 21.16 1.67
CA ALA A 107 -12.28 22.04 2.75
C ALA A 107 -13.20 23.27 2.86
N GLU A 108 -13.59 23.88 1.74
CA GLU A 108 -14.56 25.00 1.70
C GLU A 108 -15.96 24.57 2.19
N ALA A 109 -16.33 23.30 2.00
CA ALA A 109 -17.55 22.70 2.55
C ALA A 109 -17.44 22.41 4.06
N GLY A 110 -16.29 22.69 4.69
CA GLY A 110 -16.07 22.59 6.13
C GLY A 110 -15.45 21.27 6.60
N LEU A 111 -14.91 20.46 5.67
CA LEU A 111 -14.15 19.25 6.03
C LEU A 111 -12.71 19.61 6.35
N THR A 112 -12.25 19.28 7.56
CA THR A 112 -10.91 19.57 8.06
C THR A 112 -10.34 18.36 8.81
N ASP A 113 -9.03 18.41 9.09
CA ASP A 113 -8.32 17.47 9.97
C ASP A 113 -8.52 16.01 9.53
N LEU A 114 -8.27 15.71 8.25
CA LEU A 114 -8.23 14.34 7.76
C LEU A 114 -7.01 13.63 8.35
N ASP A 115 -7.22 12.56 9.09
CA ASP A 115 -6.17 11.72 9.69
C ASP A 115 -6.49 10.26 9.42
N LEU A 116 -5.48 9.50 8.99
CA LEU A 116 -5.56 8.06 8.78
C LEU A 116 -4.62 7.34 9.75
N ASP A 117 -5.16 6.40 10.48
CA ASP A 117 -4.39 5.60 11.41
C ASP A 117 -3.36 4.70 10.69
N SER A 118 -2.21 4.51 11.31
CA SER A 118 -1.22 3.55 10.82
C SER A 118 -1.79 2.14 10.77
N SER A 119 -1.48 1.41 9.70
CA SER A 119 -2.00 0.06 9.47
C SER A 119 -0.92 -1.00 9.63
N PHE A 120 -1.28 -2.10 10.28
CA PHE A 120 -0.47 -3.31 10.33
C PHE A 120 -1.22 -4.42 9.61
N GLY A 121 -0.59 -5.04 8.60
CA GLY A 121 -1.22 -6.04 7.76
C GLY A 121 -0.31 -7.19 7.37
N LEU A 122 -0.89 -8.17 6.71
CA LEU A 122 -0.19 -9.29 6.14
C LEU A 122 0.10 -9.05 4.65
N SER A 123 1.16 -9.66 4.16
CA SER A 123 1.47 -9.67 2.74
C SER A 123 1.78 -11.09 2.25
N ALA A 124 1.49 -11.32 0.97
CA ALA A 124 1.87 -12.53 0.27
C ALA A 124 2.41 -12.16 -1.11
N GLN A 125 3.45 -12.85 -1.57
CA GLN A 125 4.01 -12.60 -2.90
C GLN A 125 4.40 -13.87 -3.63
N VAL A 126 4.40 -13.77 -4.95
CA VAL A 126 5.03 -14.73 -5.85
C VAL A 126 5.94 -13.97 -6.79
N GLY A 127 7.06 -14.56 -7.12
CA GLY A 127 8.01 -13.91 -8.02
C GLY A 127 9.04 -14.88 -8.57
N ALA A 128 9.93 -14.31 -9.38
CA ALA A 128 11.06 -15.05 -9.90
C ALA A 128 12.25 -14.10 -10.12
N ASP A 129 13.44 -14.60 -9.83
CA ASP A 129 14.70 -14.00 -10.20
C ASP A 129 15.27 -14.73 -11.43
N TYR A 130 15.89 -13.97 -12.33
CA TYR A 130 16.65 -14.51 -13.45
C TYR A 130 18.07 -13.97 -13.41
N ASP A 131 19.03 -14.86 -13.21
CA ASP A 131 20.46 -14.53 -13.17
C ASP A 131 20.99 -14.30 -14.61
N ILE A 132 21.48 -13.08 -14.87
CA ILE A 132 22.07 -12.69 -16.14
C ILE A 132 23.58 -12.98 -16.15
N GLY A 133 24.20 -13.12 -14.98
CA GLY A 133 25.64 -13.28 -14.78
C GLY A 133 26.28 -12.09 -14.08
N ASP A 134 27.51 -12.25 -13.65
CA ASP A 134 28.31 -11.22 -12.96
C ASP A 134 27.64 -10.63 -11.70
N GLY A 135 26.79 -11.43 -11.02
CA GLY A 135 26.03 -11.00 -9.85
C GLY A 135 24.81 -10.15 -10.17
N VAL A 136 24.49 -9.95 -11.46
CA VAL A 136 23.33 -9.17 -11.90
C VAL A 136 22.18 -10.09 -12.24
N GLY A 137 20.98 -9.71 -11.82
CA GLY A 137 19.73 -10.41 -12.13
C GLY A 137 18.58 -9.47 -12.40
N ILE A 138 17.51 -10.03 -12.93
CA ILE A 138 16.20 -9.38 -13.07
C ILE A 138 15.23 -10.08 -12.14
N ASN A 139 14.50 -9.30 -11.37
CA ASN A 139 13.39 -9.78 -10.56
C ASN A 139 12.06 -9.30 -11.14
N ALA A 140 11.07 -10.17 -11.11
CA ALA A 140 9.68 -9.83 -11.35
C ALA A 140 8.80 -10.47 -10.27
N SER A 141 7.91 -9.69 -9.66
CA SER A 141 7.04 -10.19 -8.60
C SER A 141 5.67 -9.53 -8.60
N VAL A 142 4.71 -10.24 -8.01
CA VAL A 142 3.37 -9.76 -7.70
C VAL A 142 3.15 -9.96 -6.21
N ARG A 143 2.76 -8.91 -5.52
CA ARG A 143 2.52 -8.89 -4.08
C ARG A 143 1.12 -8.38 -3.78
N TYR A 144 0.43 -9.05 -2.90
CA TYR A 144 -0.79 -8.59 -2.25
C TYR A 144 -0.44 -8.11 -0.84
N ILE A 145 -0.96 -6.96 -0.45
CA ILE A 145 -0.78 -6.40 0.89
C ILE A 145 -2.17 -6.10 1.45
N ASN A 146 -2.46 -6.64 2.64
CA ASN A 146 -3.66 -6.25 3.35
C ASN A 146 -3.38 -4.95 4.10
N ILE A 147 -4.11 -3.88 3.79
CA ILE A 147 -4.02 -2.57 4.45
C ILE A 147 -5.42 -2.13 4.83
N GLU A 148 -5.68 -2.09 6.13
CA GLU A 148 -6.92 -1.60 6.71
C GLU A 148 -6.59 -0.47 7.68
N THR A 149 -7.28 0.67 7.55
CA THR A 149 -7.09 1.83 8.41
C THR A 149 -8.43 2.48 8.73
N ASP A 150 -8.50 3.16 9.85
CA ASP A 150 -9.61 4.04 10.20
C ASP A 150 -9.24 5.47 9.84
N ALA A 151 -10.21 6.26 9.41
CA ALA A 151 -10.01 7.67 9.12
C ALA A 151 -10.89 8.53 10.02
N THR A 152 -10.32 9.61 10.52
CA THR A 152 -11.04 10.64 11.28
C THR A 152 -11.01 11.98 10.56
N PHE A 153 -12.02 12.79 10.76
CA PHE A 153 -12.12 14.12 10.17
C PHE A 153 -13.08 15.01 10.96
N ASN A 154 -13.07 16.30 10.72
CA ASN A 154 -14.05 17.23 11.26
C ASN A 154 -14.92 17.82 10.14
N LEU A 155 -16.21 17.97 10.41
CA LEU A 155 -17.16 18.73 9.60
C LEU A 155 -17.68 19.91 10.44
N GLY A 156 -17.10 21.09 10.28
CA GLY A 156 -17.31 22.20 11.18
C GLY A 156 -16.84 21.86 12.60
N GLU A 157 -17.75 21.90 13.58
CA GLU A 157 -17.48 21.54 14.98
C GLU A 157 -17.80 20.07 15.31
N THR A 158 -18.21 19.28 14.31
CA THR A 158 -18.60 17.88 14.51
C THR A 158 -17.51 16.94 14.03
N ALA A 159 -16.99 16.10 14.94
CA ALA A 159 -16.06 15.03 14.59
C ALA A 159 -16.81 13.89 13.85
N GLY A 160 -16.24 13.43 12.77
CA GLY A 160 -16.70 12.28 12.00
C GLY A 160 -15.63 11.19 11.95
N THR A 161 -16.05 9.96 11.77
CA THR A 161 -15.16 8.81 11.57
C THR A 161 -15.60 8.01 10.35
N ILE A 162 -14.63 7.47 9.62
CA ILE A 162 -14.86 6.46 8.60
C ILE A 162 -14.25 5.17 9.14
N ASP A 163 -15.08 4.30 9.65
CA ASP A 163 -14.64 3.01 10.13
C ASP A 163 -14.23 2.14 8.94
N LYS A 164 -12.99 1.67 8.99
CA LYS A 164 -12.43 0.70 8.06
C LYS A 164 -12.35 1.16 6.61
N VAL A 165 -11.30 1.89 6.29
CA VAL A 165 -10.84 2.11 4.92
C VAL A 165 -9.93 0.94 4.52
N THR A 166 -10.34 0.18 3.51
CA THR A 166 -9.58 -0.96 2.99
C THR A 166 -8.92 -0.56 1.69
N ILE A 167 -7.61 -0.70 1.58
CA ILE A 167 -6.83 -0.35 0.39
C ILE A 167 -6.42 -1.62 -0.37
N ASP A 168 -5.94 -2.65 0.33
CA ASP A 168 -5.58 -4.00 -0.16
C ASP A 168 -4.94 -4.02 -1.56
N PRO A 169 -3.82 -3.33 -1.78
CA PRO A 169 -3.25 -3.17 -3.11
C PRO A 169 -2.59 -4.45 -3.63
N TRP A 170 -2.68 -4.61 -4.94
CA TRP A 170 -1.79 -5.50 -5.71
C TRP A 170 -0.61 -4.70 -6.22
N VAL A 171 0.60 -5.09 -5.83
CA VAL A 171 1.85 -4.43 -6.22
C VAL A 171 2.59 -5.31 -7.22
N TYR A 172 2.81 -4.78 -8.42
CA TYR A 172 3.59 -5.42 -9.47
C TYR A 172 4.97 -4.78 -9.51
N THR A 173 6.01 -5.59 -9.39
CA THR A 173 7.40 -5.11 -9.35
C THR A 173 8.21 -5.72 -10.47
N VAL A 174 9.00 -4.90 -11.14
CA VAL A 174 10.10 -5.34 -11.99
C VAL A 174 11.34 -4.57 -11.56
N SER A 175 12.42 -5.27 -11.26
CA SER A 175 13.65 -4.65 -10.76
C SER A 175 14.91 -5.32 -11.29
N ILE A 176 16.02 -4.58 -11.22
CA ILE A 176 17.36 -5.11 -11.39
C ILE A 176 17.90 -5.43 -10.01
N ALA A 177 18.37 -6.66 -9.82
CA ALA A 177 18.96 -7.13 -8.58
C ALA A 177 20.47 -7.24 -8.74
N TYR A 178 21.21 -6.96 -7.69
CA TYR A 178 22.64 -7.20 -7.60
C TYR A 178 22.95 -8.06 -6.38
N LYS A 179 23.65 -9.18 -6.60
CA LYS A 179 24.06 -10.12 -5.56
C LYS A 179 25.55 -9.92 -5.27
N PHE A 180 25.90 -9.64 -4.03
CA PHE A 180 27.26 -9.44 -3.54
C PHE A 180 27.61 -10.42 -2.43
#